data_b352d3bbae890a81c302c45a39fda494
#
_entry.id   b352d3bbae890a81c302c45a39fda494
#
_cell.length_a   1.000
_cell.length_b   1.000
_cell.length_c   1.000
_cell.angle_alpha   90.00
_cell.angle_beta   90.00
_cell.angle_gamma   90.00
#
_symmetry.space_group_name_H-M   'P 1'
#
loop_
_entity.id
_entity.type
_entity.pdbx_description
1 polymer ?
#
loop_
_entity_poly.entity_id
_entity_poly.type
_entity_poly.pdbx_seq_one_letter_code
_entity_poly.pdbx_strand_id
1 'polypeptide(L)'
;MTNDMMLGGLYLVLAMVLMLGALINRREPGAKLFVMALAWVVIFGAGFVLFTFRDDLGYVAQRLRTEATGQPVVAGREVRIPMSIDGHFWVEGRINGHPVQFLVDSGATVTTIDRATAVDAGIAVSESRNTVVRTGNGMIQVARGRADRLSIAAIERDAVGLHIAETDRMNVLGMNFLSTLSRWSVEGRWLVLVS
;
A
#
# COMPACT_ATOMS: atom_id res chain seq x y z
N MET A 1 -21.15 22.47 -1.38
CA MET A 1 -21.91 21.62 -0.44
C MET A 1 -22.89 20.84 -1.28
N THR A 2 -22.72 19.53 -1.36
CA THR A 2 -23.59 18.65 -2.14
C THR A 2 -24.95 18.52 -1.47
N ASN A 3 -26.03 18.34 -2.25
CA ASN A 3 -27.40 18.20 -1.75
C ASN A 3 -27.52 17.14 -0.65
N ASP A 4 -26.68 16.09 -0.69
CA ASP A 4 -26.66 15.02 0.32
C ASP A 4 -26.18 15.50 1.71
N MET A 5 -25.24 16.45 1.76
CA MET A 5 -24.81 17.05 3.04
C MET A 5 -25.89 17.93 3.66
N MET A 6 -26.66 18.65 2.83
CA MET A 6 -27.79 19.47 3.30
C MET A 6 -28.94 18.60 3.81
N LEU A 7 -29.25 17.52 3.09
CA LEU A 7 -30.28 16.55 3.51
C LEU A 7 -29.88 15.83 4.80
N GLY A 8 -28.64 15.37 4.95
CA GLY A 8 -28.13 14.77 6.19
C GLY A 8 -28.19 15.72 7.38
N GLY A 9 -27.83 16.99 7.19
CA GLY A 9 -27.94 18.04 8.21
C GLY A 9 -29.40 18.28 8.62
N LEU A 10 -30.31 18.34 7.65
CA LEU A 10 -31.74 18.53 7.92
C LEU A 10 -32.34 17.36 8.74
N TYR A 11 -32.00 16.11 8.42
CA TYR A 11 -32.44 14.94 9.20
C TYR A 11 -31.94 14.98 10.64
N LEU A 12 -30.67 15.38 10.86
CA LEU A 12 -30.10 15.53 12.19
C LEU A 12 -30.82 16.61 13.01
N VAL A 13 -31.10 17.77 12.41
CA VAL A 13 -31.84 18.85 13.07
C VAL A 13 -33.27 18.38 13.42
N LEU A 14 -33.95 17.70 12.51
CA LEU A 14 -35.31 17.19 12.74
C LEU A 14 -35.35 16.13 13.88
N ALA A 15 -34.36 15.22 13.90
CA ALA A 15 -34.22 14.22 14.96
C ALA A 15 -33.95 14.90 16.32
N MET A 16 -33.11 15.94 16.34
CA MET A 16 -32.79 16.71 17.55
C MET A 16 -34.02 17.45 18.08
N VAL A 17 -34.84 18.06 17.21
CA VAL A 17 -36.09 18.76 17.59
C VAL A 17 -37.13 17.80 18.16
N LEU A 18 -37.33 16.62 17.52
CA LEU A 18 -38.25 15.60 18.02
C LEU A 18 -37.83 15.08 19.39
N MET A 19 -36.55 14.93 19.60
CA MET A 19 -35.99 14.44 20.85
C MET A 19 -36.05 15.48 21.97
N LEU A 20 -35.80 16.75 21.71
CA LEU A 20 -36.02 17.85 22.63
C LEU A 20 -37.49 17.95 23.01
N GLY A 21 -38.41 17.81 22.06
CA GLY A 21 -39.86 17.77 22.31
C GLY A 21 -40.29 16.62 23.25
N ALA A 22 -39.71 15.43 23.08
CA ALA A 22 -39.96 14.28 23.94
C ALA A 22 -39.37 14.44 25.37
N LEU A 23 -38.27 15.18 25.52
CA LEU A 23 -37.68 15.50 26.83
C LEU A 23 -38.50 16.51 27.62
N ILE A 24 -39.05 17.53 26.96
CA ILE A 24 -39.82 18.62 27.62
C ILE A 24 -41.11 18.09 28.28
N ASN A 25 -41.65 16.98 27.77
CA ASN A 25 -42.89 16.41 28.29
C ASN A 25 -42.68 15.43 29.48
N ARG A 26 -41.48 15.23 29.99
CA ARG A 26 -41.16 14.39 31.15
C ARG A 26 -40.93 15.25 32.39
N ARG A 27 -41.63 14.92 33.49
CA ARG A 27 -41.47 15.54 34.81
C ARG A 27 -40.23 15.03 35.58
N GLU A 28 -39.07 15.01 34.89
CA GLU A 28 -37.82 14.59 35.49
C GLU A 28 -37.04 15.83 36.04
N PRO A 29 -36.23 15.67 37.12
CA PRO A 29 -35.45 16.77 37.66
C PRO A 29 -34.46 17.31 36.60
N GLY A 30 -34.40 18.65 36.49
CA GLY A 30 -33.66 19.34 35.41
C GLY A 30 -32.20 18.89 35.20
N ALA A 31 -31.54 18.44 36.27
CA ALA A 31 -30.20 17.90 36.18
C ALA A 31 -30.08 16.61 35.31
N LYS A 32 -31.07 15.72 35.42
CA LYS A 32 -31.13 14.50 34.57
C LYS A 32 -31.40 14.84 33.11
N LEU A 33 -32.32 15.79 32.89
CA LEU A 33 -32.60 16.27 31.53
C LEU A 33 -31.37 16.87 30.86
N PHE A 34 -30.59 17.66 31.60
CA PHE A 34 -29.33 18.25 31.10
C PHE A 34 -28.30 17.18 30.75
N VAL A 35 -28.07 16.17 31.63
CA VAL A 35 -27.15 15.08 31.38
C VAL A 35 -27.58 14.26 30.13
N MET A 36 -28.89 13.96 30.01
CA MET A 36 -29.39 13.26 28.82
C MET A 36 -29.24 14.09 27.55
N ALA A 37 -29.52 15.38 27.59
CA ALA A 37 -29.29 16.27 26.42
C ALA A 37 -27.83 16.31 26.02
N LEU A 38 -26.93 16.44 26.99
CA LEU A 38 -25.48 16.42 26.75
C LEU A 38 -25.01 15.08 26.13
N ALA A 39 -25.50 13.96 26.67
CA ALA A 39 -25.20 12.63 26.14
C ALA A 39 -25.61 12.52 24.65
N TRP A 40 -26.80 13.03 24.30
CA TRP A 40 -27.26 13.03 22.92
C TRP A 40 -26.47 13.96 22.01
N VAL A 41 -26.07 15.14 22.49
CA VAL A 41 -25.18 16.03 21.74
C VAL A 41 -23.85 15.34 21.43
N VAL A 42 -23.29 14.61 22.40
CA VAL A 42 -22.05 13.83 22.19
C VAL A 42 -22.26 12.71 21.18
N ILE A 43 -23.36 11.95 21.28
CA ILE A 43 -23.67 10.83 20.37
C ILE A 43 -23.87 11.34 18.93
N PHE A 44 -24.70 12.39 18.76
CA PHE A 44 -24.92 12.96 17.43
C PHE A 44 -23.69 13.67 16.88
N GLY A 45 -22.91 14.36 17.73
CA GLY A 45 -21.65 14.97 17.36
C GLY A 45 -20.63 13.93 16.89
N ALA A 46 -20.48 12.83 17.63
CA ALA A 46 -19.61 11.72 17.22
C ALA A 46 -20.11 11.04 15.92
N GLY A 47 -21.43 10.80 15.81
CA GLY A 47 -22.02 10.27 14.59
C GLY A 47 -21.83 11.20 13.38
N PHE A 48 -21.94 12.49 13.56
CA PHE A 48 -21.71 13.48 12.52
C PHE A 48 -20.25 13.50 12.07
N VAL A 49 -19.30 13.46 13.02
CA VAL A 49 -17.86 13.37 12.72
C VAL A 49 -17.55 12.10 11.94
N LEU A 50 -18.02 10.94 12.43
CA LEU A 50 -17.83 9.65 11.75
C LEU A 50 -18.46 9.64 10.35
N PHE A 51 -19.65 10.23 10.18
CA PHE A 51 -20.29 10.31 8.88
C PHE A 51 -19.56 11.25 7.92
N THR A 52 -19.13 12.43 8.41
CA THR A 52 -18.42 13.42 7.59
C THR A 52 -17.07 12.92 7.13
N PHE A 53 -16.36 12.19 8.00
CA PHE A 53 -15.02 11.65 7.71
C PHE A 53 -15.02 10.17 7.33
N ARG A 54 -16.19 9.58 7.02
CA ARG A 54 -16.28 8.14 6.69
C ARG A 54 -15.36 7.72 5.54
N ASP A 55 -15.22 8.57 4.52
CA ASP A 55 -14.37 8.29 3.35
C ASP A 55 -12.89 8.44 3.71
N ASP A 56 -12.56 9.44 4.55
CA ASP A 56 -11.22 9.63 5.10
C ASP A 56 -10.85 8.53 6.11
N LEU A 57 -11.81 8.09 6.94
CA LEU A 57 -11.60 6.97 7.87
C LEU A 57 -11.37 5.65 7.14
N GLY A 58 -12.06 5.41 6.03
CA GLY A 58 -11.80 4.27 5.14
C GLY A 58 -10.38 4.31 4.59
N TYR A 59 -9.95 5.46 4.12
CA TYR A 59 -8.58 5.68 3.64
C TYR A 59 -7.53 5.51 4.75
N VAL A 60 -7.77 6.08 5.94
CA VAL A 60 -6.88 5.94 7.11
C VAL A 60 -6.81 4.48 7.57
N ALA A 61 -7.95 3.78 7.65
CA ALA A 61 -7.97 2.36 8.03
C ALA A 61 -7.23 1.48 7.01
N GLN A 62 -7.41 1.74 5.71
CA GLN A 62 -6.67 1.07 4.65
C GLN A 62 -5.18 1.38 4.72
N ARG A 63 -4.83 2.64 4.98
CA ARG A 63 -3.45 3.09 5.16
C ARG A 63 -2.78 2.41 6.35
N LEU A 64 -3.44 2.38 7.53
CA LEU A 64 -2.93 1.70 8.71
C LEU A 64 -2.75 0.19 8.47
N ARG A 65 -3.67 -0.44 7.75
CA ARG A 65 -3.57 -1.85 7.36
C ARG A 65 -2.39 -2.08 6.42
N THR A 66 -2.22 -1.21 5.44
CA THR A 66 -1.12 -1.27 4.45
C THR A 66 0.23 -1.02 5.14
N GLU A 67 0.31 -0.04 6.05
CA GLU A 67 1.52 0.21 6.85
C GLU A 67 1.85 -0.97 7.78
N ALA A 68 0.83 -1.65 8.32
CA ALA A 68 1.01 -2.84 9.17
C ALA A 68 1.37 -4.10 8.38
N THR A 69 0.86 -4.26 7.15
CA THR A 69 1.05 -5.47 6.34
C THR A 69 2.10 -5.30 5.25
N GLY A 70 2.53 -4.05 4.95
CA GLY A 70 3.45 -3.76 3.84
C GLY A 70 2.87 -4.06 2.44
N GLN A 71 1.56 -4.31 2.35
CA GLN A 71 0.94 -4.69 1.08
C GLN A 71 0.74 -3.48 0.16
N PRO A 72 1.01 -3.60 -1.15
CA PRO A 72 0.77 -2.54 -2.11
C PRO A 72 -0.73 -2.25 -2.27
N VAL A 73 -1.07 -0.98 -2.44
CA VAL A 73 -2.43 -0.54 -2.80
C VAL A 73 -2.50 -0.39 -4.32
N VAL A 74 -3.47 -1.07 -4.94
CA VAL A 74 -3.71 -0.98 -6.38
C VAL A 74 -4.90 -0.07 -6.63
N ALA A 75 -4.70 1.00 -7.39
CA ALA A 75 -5.74 1.93 -7.82
C ALA A 75 -5.70 2.07 -9.36
N GLY A 76 -6.51 1.27 -10.05
CA GLY A 76 -6.51 1.22 -11.50
C GLY A 76 -5.16 0.73 -12.07
N ARG A 77 -4.44 1.61 -12.79
CA ARG A 77 -3.12 1.33 -13.37
C ARG A 77 -1.95 1.74 -12.45
N GLU A 78 -2.25 2.24 -11.28
CA GLU A 78 -1.28 2.74 -10.30
C GLU A 78 -1.15 1.75 -9.15
N VAL A 79 0.09 1.42 -8.82
CA VAL A 79 0.46 0.59 -7.66
C VAL A 79 1.24 1.47 -6.70
N ARG A 80 0.74 1.61 -5.47
CA ARG A 80 1.36 2.38 -4.39
C ARG A 80 1.95 1.44 -3.36
N ILE A 81 3.25 1.57 -3.11
CA ILE A 81 4.03 0.76 -2.18
C ILE A 81 4.45 1.66 -1.02
N PRO A 82 4.07 1.35 0.24
CA PRO A 82 4.46 2.15 1.38
C PRO A 82 5.95 1.96 1.70
N MET A 83 6.60 3.02 2.17
CA MET A 83 7.94 2.95 2.72
C MET A 83 7.91 2.16 4.03
N SER A 84 8.72 1.14 4.14
CA SER A 84 8.88 0.33 5.35
C SER A 84 9.59 1.10 6.47
N ILE A 85 9.64 0.51 7.68
CA ILE A 85 10.24 1.14 8.87
C ILE A 85 11.75 1.35 8.67
N ASP A 86 12.40 0.49 7.88
CA ASP A 86 13.83 0.56 7.53
C ASP A 86 14.16 1.65 6.49
N GLY A 87 13.14 2.40 6.03
CA GLY A 87 13.29 3.48 5.06
C GLY A 87 13.34 3.01 3.61
N HIS A 88 13.13 1.72 3.35
CA HIS A 88 13.15 1.14 2.01
C HIS A 88 11.74 0.82 1.50
N PHE A 89 11.64 0.59 0.19
CA PHE A 89 10.41 0.12 -0.44
C PHE A 89 10.54 -1.38 -0.72
N TRP A 90 9.72 -2.16 -0.05
CA TRP A 90 9.63 -3.60 -0.24
C TRP A 90 8.33 -3.95 -0.95
N VAL A 91 8.39 -4.83 -1.92
CA VAL A 91 7.20 -5.25 -2.67
C VAL A 91 7.23 -6.76 -2.92
N GLU A 92 6.08 -7.38 -2.73
CA GLU A 92 5.87 -8.75 -3.17
C GLU A 92 5.56 -8.76 -4.67
N GLY A 93 6.33 -9.53 -5.42
CA GLY A 93 6.13 -9.80 -6.82
C GLY A 93 6.10 -11.29 -7.10
N ARG A 94 6.04 -11.66 -8.38
CA ARG A 94 6.13 -13.06 -8.80
C ARG A 94 7.09 -13.19 -9.97
N ILE A 95 7.94 -14.21 -9.91
CA ILE A 95 8.76 -14.65 -11.04
C ILE A 95 8.23 -16.01 -11.49
N ASN A 96 7.77 -16.11 -12.73
CA ASN A 96 7.18 -17.33 -13.29
C ASN A 96 6.06 -17.95 -12.39
N GLY A 97 5.33 -17.08 -11.67
CA GLY A 97 4.29 -17.46 -10.71
C GLY A 97 4.80 -17.72 -9.29
N HIS A 98 6.11 -17.88 -9.06
CA HIS A 98 6.69 -18.04 -7.73
C HIS A 98 6.74 -16.68 -6.99
N PRO A 99 6.22 -16.58 -5.74
CA PRO A 99 6.22 -15.33 -4.98
C PRO A 99 7.64 -14.98 -4.52
N VAL A 100 8.01 -13.71 -4.70
CA VAL A 100 9.33 -13.18 -4.36
C VAL A 100 9.17 -11.82 -3.72
N GLN A 101 9.82 -11.60 -2.58
CA GLN A 101 9.89 -10.28 -1.98
C GLN A 101 11.10 -9.52 -2.52
N PHE A 102 10.87 -8.33 -3.07
CA PHE A 102 11.89 -7.48 -3.65
C PHE A 102 12.11 -6.22 -2.84
N LEU A 103 13.38 -5.86 -2.67
CA LEU A 103 13.79 -4.49 -2.39
C LEU A 103 13.76 -3.69 -3.70
N VAL A 104 13.05 -2.58 -3.75
CA VAL A 104 13.06 -1.70 -4.94
C VAL A 104 14.27 -0.78 -4.85
N ASP A 105 15.18 -0.90 -5.83
CA ASP A 105 16.43 -0.16 -5.85
C ASP A 105 16.69 0.45 -7.24
N SER A 106 16.56 1.76 -7.33
CA SER A 106 16.90 2.52 -8.55
C SER A 106 18.41 2.60 -8.83
N GLY A 107 19.25 2.23 -7.86
CA GLY A 107 20.70 2.11 -8.03
C GLY A 107 21.13 0.81 -8.71
N ALA A 108 20.27 -0.21 -8.72
CA ALA A 108 20.53 -1.47 -9.38
C ALA A 108 20.13 -1.40 -10.86
N THR A 109 21.06 -1.61 -11.77
CA THR A 109 20.80 -1.60 -13.23
C THR A 109 19.92 -2.77 -13.65
N VAL A 110 20.14 -3.97 -13.08
CA VAL A 110 19.48 -5.22 -13.43
C VAL A 110 18.86 -5.83 -12.16
N THR A 111 17.65 -6.31 -12.29
CA THR A 111 16.96 -7.07 -11.23
C THR A 111 17.82 -8.27 -10.85
N THR A 112 18.13 -8.39 -9.56
CA THR A 112 19.01 -9.41 -9.03
C THR A 112 18.25 -10.28 -8.04
N ILE A 113 18.37 -11.59 -8.17
CA ILE A 113 17.79 -12.57 -7.25
C ILE A 113 18.86 -13.50 -6.70
N ASP A 114 18.58 -14.07 -5.55
CA ASP A 114 19.45 -15.12 -5.03
C ASP A 114 19.25 -16.45 -5.79
N ARG A 115 20.22 -17.37 -5.63
CA ARG A 115 20.19 -18.68 -6.31
C ARG A 115 19.01 -19.53 -5.89
N ALA A 116 18.62 -19.50 -4.62
CA ALA A 116 17.49 -20.28 -4.13
C ALA A 116 16.19 -19.84 -4.81
N THR A 117 15.95 -18.53 -4.83
CA THR A 117 14.82 -17.93 -5.54
C THR A 117 14.82 -18.28 -7.04
N ALA A 118 16.00 -18.30 -7.68
CA ALA A 118 16.11 -18.68 -9.08
C ALA A 118 15.69 -20.13 -9.32
N VAL A 119 16.11 -21.04 -8.46
CA VAL A 119 15.74 -22.47 -8.54
C VAL A 119 14.24 -22.65 -8.30
N ASP A 120 13.70 -22.01 -7.26
CA ASP A 120 12.28 -22.13 -6.89
C ASP A 120 11.36 -21.54 -7.97
N ALA A 121 11.81 -20.47 -8.66
CA ALA A 121 11.10 -19.85 -9.78
C ALA A 121 11.34 -20.56 -11.13
N GLY A 122 12.07 -21.67 -11.16
CA GLY A 122 12.36 -22.43 -12.38
C GLY A 122 13.24 -21.71 -13.39
N ILE A 123 14.10 -20.78 -12.93
CA ILE A 123 15.00 -20.04 -13.81
C ILE A 123 16.20 -20.91 -14.17
N ALA A 124 16.46 -21.05 -15.48
CA ALA A 124 17.69 -21.66 -15.96
C ALA A 124 18.88 -20.76 -15.61
N VAL A 125 19.75 -21.24 -14.73
CA VAL A 125 20.95 -20.52 -14.31
C VAL A 125 22.10 -20.88 -15.24
N SER A 126 22.68 -19.88 -15.90
CA SER A 126 23.91 -20.09 -16.66
C SER A 126 25.06 -20.48 -15.72
N GLU A 127 25.76 -21.57 -16.01
CA GLU A 127 26.92 -22.02 -15.22
C GLU A 127 28.09 -21.02 -15.28
N SER A 128 28.16 -20.21 -16.32
CA SER A 128 29.23 -19.21 -16.48
C SER A 128 28.91 -17.95 -15.68
N ARG A 129 29.65 -17.72 -14.60
CA ARG A 129 29.60 -16.50 -13.76
C ARG A 129 30.56 -15.44 -14.31
N ASN A 130 30.32 -15.01 -15.53
CA ASN A 130 31.26 -14.10 -16.22
C ASN A 130 30.92 -12.62 -16.05
N THR A 131 29.89 -12.30 -15.25
CA THR A 131 29.46 -10.92 -15.05
C THR A 131 29.85 -10.47 -13.65
N VAL A 132 30.71 -9.43 -13.60
CA VAL A 132 31.07 -8.74 -12.36
C VAL A 132 30.17 -7.54 -12.21
N VAL A 133 29.50 -7.44 -11.07
CA VAL A 133 28.60 -6.34 -10.72
C VAL A 133 29.14 -5.62 -9.49
N ARG A 134 29.12 -4.29 -9.52
CA ARG A 134 29.42 -3.46 -8.35
C ARG A 134 28.15 -3.28 -7.55
N THR A 135 28.20 -3.66 -6.28
CA THR A 135 27.13 -3.44 -5.30
C THR A 135 27.59 -2.49 -4.20
N GLY A 136 26.69 -2.06 -3.33
CA GLY A 136 27.04 -1.28 -2.14
C GLY A 136 28.06 -1.99 -1.21
N ASN A 137 28.09 -3.33 -1.25
CA ASN A 137 28.99 -4.17 -0.43
C ASN A 137 30.27 -4.60 -1.17
N GLY A 138 30.53 -4.06 -2.37
CA GLY A 138 31.71 -4.38 -3.16
C GLY A 138 31.37 -5.02 -4.51
N MET A 139 32.36 -5.69 -5.09
CA MET A 139 32.19 -6.37 -6.39
C MET A 139 31.84 -7.83 -6.18
N ILE A 140 30.76 -8.28 -6.84
CA ILE A 140 30.31 -9.67 -6.80
C ILE A 140 30.28 -10.26 -8.21
N GLN A 141 30.49 -11.57 -8.31
CA GLN A 141 30.25 -12.31 -9.55
C GLN A 141 28.82 -12.85 -9.55
N VAL A 142 28.11 -12.63 -10.65
CA VAL A 142 26.75 -13.11 -10.84
C VAL A 142 26.63 -13.97 -12.08
N ALA A 143 25.75 -14.94 -12.03
CA ALA A 143 25.27 -15.63 -13.21
C ALA A 143 24.14 -14.82 -13.88
N ARG A 144 23.81 -15.17 -15.12
CA ARG A 144 22.69 -14.57 -15.84
C ARG A 144 21.55 -15.57 -15.94
N GLY A 145 20.35 -15.06 -15.82
CA GLY A 145 19.13 -15.79 -16.04
C GLY A 145 18.09 -14.94 -16.75
N ARG A 146 16.96 -15.53 -17.07
CA ARG A 146 15.83 -14.82 -17.67
C ARG A 146 14.54 -15.38 -17.08
N ALA A 147 13.70 -14.49 -16.58
CA ALA A 147 12.34 -14.83 -16.21
C ALA A 147 11.46 -14.80 -17.46
N ASP A 148 10.61 -15.79 -17.65
CA ASP A 148 9.57 -15.72 -18.68
C ASP A 148 8.60 -14.59 -18.36
N ARG A 149 8.22 -14.47 -17.08
CA ARG A 149 7.35 -13.41 -16.58
C ARG A 149 7.78 -12.92 -15.20
N LEU A 150 7.81 -11.60 -15.01
CA LEU A 150 7.94 -10.94 -13.73
C LEU A 150 6.72 -10.03 -13.52
N SER A 151 6.04 -10.17 -12.40
CA SER A 151 4.87 -9.34 -12.07
C SER A 151 4.99 -8.68 -10.71
N ILE A 152 4.55 -7.43 -10.63
CA ILE A 152 4.39 -6.65 -9.41
C ILE A 152 2.94 -6.18 -9.35
N ALA A 153 2.14 -6.75 -8.47
CA ALA A 153 0.69 -6.55 -8.45
C ALA A 153 0.07 -6.80 -9.84
N ALA A 154 -0.56 -5.79 -10.46
CA ALA A 154 -1.16 -5.88 -11.79
C ALA A 154 -0.18 -5.55 -12.94
N ILE A 155 1.08 -5.22 -12.64
CA ILE A 155 2.08 -4.87 -13.65
C ILE A 155 2.85 -6.13 -14.02
N GLU A 156 2.77 -6.55 -15.28
CA GLU A 156 3.48 -7.73 -15.77
C GLU A 156 4.49 -7.34 -16.86
N ARG A 157 5.62 -8.02 -16.86
CA ARG A 157 6.66 -7.90 -17.90
C ARG A 157 7.16 -9.28 -18.27
N ASP A 158 7.22 -9.54 -19.57
CA ASP A 158 7.72 -10.81 -20.09
C ASP A 158 9.23 -10.70 -20.39
N ALA A 159 9.88 -11.84 -20.34
CA ALA A 159 11.25 -12.02 -20.79
C ALA A 159 12.27 -11.11 -20.08
N VAL A 160 12.12 -10.93 -18.77
CA VAL A 160 12.98 -10.03 -17.97
C VAL A 160 14.32 -10.69 -17.69
N GLY A 161 15.41 -9.99 -18.04
CA GLY A 161 16.78 -10.41 -17.72
C GLY A 161 17.07 -10.28 -16.22
N LEU A 162 17.75 -11.27 -15.68
CA LEU A 162 18.07 -11.34 -14.25
C LEU A 162 19.57 -11.55 -14.03
N HIS A 163 20.08 -10.98 -12.96
CA HIS A 163 21.31 -11.42 -12.33
C HIS A 163 21.01 -12.38 -11.19
N ILE A 164 21.81 -13.42 -11.05
CA ILE A 164 21.66 -14.43 -10.02
C ILE A 164 22.90 -14.41 -9.14
N ALA A 165 22.74 -13.98 -7.90
CA ALA A 165 23.79 -13.90 -6.89
C ALA A 165 23.84 -15.18 -6.06
N GLU A 166 25.02 -15.62 -5.66
CA GLU A 166 25.19 -16.87 -4.89
C GLU A 166 24.93 -16.69 -3.40
N THR A 167 25.22 -15.52 -2.87
CA THR A 167 25.38 -15.30 -1.41
C THR A 167 24.45 -14.29 -0.82
N ASP A 168 23.79 -13.45 -1.63
CA ASP A 168 22.86 -12.44 -1.12
C ASP A 168 21.47 -13.09 -1.02
N ARG A 169 20.93 -13.15 0.18
CA ARG A 169 19.53 -13.56 0.43
C ARG A 169 18.54 -12.42 0.15
N MET A 170 18.93 -11.44 -0.65
CA MET A 170 18.14 -10.25 -0.94
C MET A 170 17.84 -10.18 -2.43
N ASN A 171 16.56 -10.19 -2.77
CA ASN A 171 16.13 -9.98 -4.14
C ASN A 171 15.90 -8.49 -4.37
N VAL A 172 16.47 -7.95 -5.43
CA VAL A 172 16.46 -6.52 -5.76
C VAL A 172 15.74 -6.30 -7.08
N LEU A 173 14.73 -5.44 -7.10
CA LEU A 173 14.03 -5.00 -8.30
C LEU A 173 14.76 -3.78 -8.87
N GLY A 174 15.41 -3.96 -10.01
CA GLY A 174 16.28 -2.97 -10.60
C GLY A 174 15.64 -2.13 -11.72
N MET A 175 16.47 -1.26 -12.29
CA MET A 175 16.07 -0.31 -13.33
C MET A 175 15.61 -0.99 -14.64
N ASN A 176 16.08 -2.18 -14.95
CA ASN A 176 15.59 -2.92 -16.12
C ASN A 176 14.09 -3.27 -16.06
N PHE A 177 13.49 -3.27 -14.86
CA PHE A 177 12.05 -3.34 -14.69
C PHE A 177 11.44 -1.93 -14.56
N LEU A 178 11.98 -1.08 -13.68
CA LEU A 178 11.41 0.24 -13.39
C LEU A 178 11.34 1.14 -14.62
N SER A 179 12.34 1.09 -15.51
CA SER A 179 12.36 1.88 -16.75
C SER A 179 11.37 1.44 -17.81
N THR A 180 10.72 0.28 -17.65
CA THR A 180 9.65 -0.17 -18.53
C THR A 180 8.29 0.41 -18.17
N LEU A 181 8.19 1.07 -17.03
CA LEU A 181 6.97 1.71 -16.56
C LEU A 181 6.77 3.05 -17.27
N SER A 182 5.52 3.45 -17.47
CA SER A 182 5.21 4.77 -18.02
C SER A 182 5.66 5.88 -17.06
N ARG A 183 5.60 5.62 -15.76
CA ARG A 183 6.10 6.50 -14.70
C ARG A 183 6.37 5.70 -13.43
N TRP A 184 7.41 6.10 -12.71
CA TRP A 184 7.58 5.75 -11.30
C TRP A 184 8.08 6.99 -10.55
N SER A 185 7.66 7.16 -9.30
CA SER A 185 8.00 8.32 -8.48
C SER A 185 7.92 7.97 -6.99
N VAL A 186 8.65 8.75 -6.17
CA VAL A 186 8.50 8.72 -4.72
C VAL A 186 7.70 9.95 -4.30
N GLU A 187 6.53 9.73 -3.69
CA GLU A 187 5.61 10.74 -3.22
C GLU A 187 5.47 10.65 -1.70
N GLY A 188 6.28 11.43 -0.98
CA GLY A 188 6.39 11.34 0.48
C GLY A 188 6.90 9.96 0.92
N ARG A 189 6.04 9.18 1.57
CA ARG A 189 6.36 7.81 2.01
C ARG A 189 5.82 6.71 1.09
N TRP A 190 5.51 7.04 -0.15
CA TRP A 190 4.97 6.10 -1.12
C TRP A 190 5.84 6.04 -2.37
N LEU A 191 6.14 4.84 -2.81
CA LEU A 191 6.62 4.59 -4.16
C LEU A 191 5.40 4.32 -5.04
N VAL A 192 5.27 5.10 -6.10
CA VAL A 192 4.17 5.02 -7.06
C VAL A 192 4.69 4.44 -8.37
N LEU A 193 4.10 3.35 -8.83
CA LEU A 193 4.40 2.69 -10.09
C LEU A 193 3.19 2.79 -11.02
N VAL A 194 3.39 3.21 -12.26
CA VAL A 194 2.32 3.33 -13.28
C VAL A 194 2.72 2.54 -14.51
N SER A 195 1.87 1.60 -14.92
CA SER A 195 2.08 0.74 -16.10
C SER A 195 1.80 1.47 -17.40
#